data_767783fdb955334d7c6a050c0665e526
#
_entry.id   767783fdb955334d7c6a050c0665e526
#
_cell.length_a   1.000
_cell.length_b   1.000
_cell.length_c   1.000
_cell.angle_alpha   90.00
_cell.angle_beta   90.00
_cell.angle_gamma   90.00
#
_symmetry.space_group_name_H-M   'P 1'
#
loop_
_entity.id
_entity.type
_entity.pdbx_description
1 polymer ?
#
loop_
_entity_poly.entity_id
_entity_poly.type
_entity_poly.pdbx_seq_one_letter_code
_entity_poly.pdbx_strand_id
1 'polypeptide(L)'
;GVGLSPDLITLRALKVVRSVKKVFIDKYTNLLVNSDLVEIIGRDDIIPLSRYELENRSAEVIINALREGDVALLVPGDPLVATTHVSVIIEVVKRGYEFEVIPGISVVPNALTLSGLMIYKLGKIATVVYPREGIVSEYPYDVVKENDSRNLHTLLLLDLDAEKGVFMRAHEALEILFNIEARRGEGVIKEDRLGVVTAALGSSKQVICVRRLGELRELVISEVPQSLIITSPKLHFMEEEMLKVVNREYCRE
;
A
#
# COMPACT_ATOMS: atom_id res chain seq x y z
N GLY A 1 -5.50 10.44 6.91
CA GLY A 1 -4.38 9.50 6.75
C GLY A 1 -3.36 9.59 7.87
N VAL A 2 -2.89 8.45 8.35
CA VAL A 2 -1.88 8.39 9.41
C VAL A 2 -0.45 8.15 8.89
N GLY A 3 -0.28 8.08 7.56
CA GLY A 3 1.03 7.86 6.96
C GLY A 3 1.47 6.40 6.96
N LEU A 4 2.74 6.18 6.56
CA LEU A 4 3.36 4.85 6.43
C LEU A 4 3.97 4.35 7.75
N SER A 5 4.20 5.25 8.70
CA SER A 5 4.59 4.95 10.09
C SER A 5 3.94 5.97 11.03
N PRO A 6 3.83 5.67 12.33
CA PRO A 6 3.15 6.55 13.29
C PRO A 6 3.68 7.98 13.34
N ASP A 7 4.99 8.16 13.21
CA ASP A 7 5.68 9.46 13.22
C ASP A 7 5.56 10.25 11.91
N LEU A 8 5.01 9.62 10.86
CA LEU A 8 4.67 10.27 9.59
C LEU A 8 3.24 10.82 9.54
N ILE A 9 2.53 10.82 10.66
CA ILE A 9 1.23 11.50 10.76
C ILE A 9 1.39 13.00 10.55
N THR A 10 0.51 13.61 9.75
CA THR A 10 0.57 15.05 9.56
C THR A 10 0.15 15.81 10.83
N LEU A 11 0.73 16.98 11.07
CA LEU A 11 0.33 17.84 12.19
C LEU A 11 -1.18 18.18 12.17
N ARG A 12 -1.77 18.30 10.96
CA ARG A 12 -3.21 18.54 10.83
C ARG A 12 -4.00 17.33 11.29
N ALA A 13 -3.65 16.12 10.84
CA ALA A 13 -4.29 14.89 11.27
C ALA A 13 -4.19 14.72 12.80
N LEU A 14 -3.02 14.94 13.36
CA LEU A 14 -2.78 14.84 14.81
C LEU A 14 -3.67 15.82 15.60
N LYS A 15 -3.79 17.08 15.16
CA LYS A 15 -4.66 18.07 15.80
C LYS A 15 -6.13 17.65 15.76
N VAL A 16 -6.62 17.20 14.60
CA VAL A 16 -8.00 16.76 14.43
C VAL A 16 -8.30 15.54 15.30
N VAL A 17 -7.45 14.51 15.27
CA VAL A 17 -7.65 13.28 16.06
C VAL A 17 -7.75 13.59 17.57
N ARG A 18 -6.96 14.58 18.06
CA ARG A 18 -7.00 14.99 19.47
C ARG A 18 -8.24 15.80 19.85
N SER A 19 -8.94 16.42 18.87
CA SER A 19 -10.08 17.30 19.14
C SER A 19 -11.45 16.63 19.00
N VAL A 20 -11.54 15.53 18.25
CA VAL A 20 -12.83 14.86 17.97
C VAL A 20 -13.32 14.02 19.16
N LYS A 21 -14.63 13.78 19.18
CA LYS A 21 -15.29 13.01 20.24
C LYS A 21 -14.91 11.54 20.23
N LYS A 22 -14.94 10.90 19.05
CA LYS A 22 -14.61 9.48 18.87
C LYS A 22 -13.61 9.27 17.76
N VAL A 23 -12.72 8.29 17.95
CA VAL A 23 -11.71 7.91 16.97
C VAL A 23 -11.86 6.44 16.62
N PHE A 24 -12.03 6.17 15.35
CA PHE A 24 -12.00 4.84 14.78
C PHE A 24 -10.72 4.63 13.98
N ILE A 25 -10.32 3.38 13.81
CA ILE A 25 -9.18 3.02 12.97
C ILE A 25 -9.51 1.80 12.12
N ASP A 26 -9.15 1.86 10.84
CA ASP A 26 -9.23 0.71 9.94
C ASP A 26 -8.26 -0.37 10.39
N LYS A 27 -8.78 -1.50 10.84
CA LYS A 27 -8.00 -2.65 11.30
C LYS A 27 -7.53 -3.53 10.15
N TYR A 28 -8.24 -3.55 9.04
CA TYR A 28 -7.97 -4.45 7.92
C TYR A 28 -6.63 -4.21 7.25
N THR A 29 -6.28 -2.93 7.05
CA THR A 29 -4.99 -2.54 6.44
C THR A 29 -3.95 -2.13 7.47
N ASN A 30 -4.25 -2.23 8.76
CA ASN A 30 -3.49 -1.56 9.80
C ASN A 30 -2.51 -2.46 10.54
N LEU A 31 -1.23 -2.31 10.20
CA LEU A 31 -0.09 -2.76 11.00
C LEU A 31 0.38 -1.72 12.04
N LEU A 32 -0.19 -0.51 12.01
CA LEU A 32 0.29 0.65 12.78
C LEU A 32 -0.42 0.81 14.13
N VAL A 33 -1.45 -0.01 14.45
CA VAL A 33 -2.05 -0.02 15.80
C VAL A 33 -1.07 -0.70 16.76
N ASN A 34 -0.05 0.03 17.10
CA ASN A 34 0.92 -0.34 18.12
C ASN A 34 0.95 0.73 19.22
N SER A 35 1.71 0.48 20.27
CA SER A 35 1.96 1.43 21.36
C SER A 35 2.39 2.81 20.86
N ASP A 36 3.17 2.87 19.77
CA ASP A 36 3.77 4.09 19.26
C ASP A 36 2.71 5.04 18.68
N LEU A 37 1.70 4.51 17.95
CA LEU A 37 0.62 5.34 17.43
C LEU A 37 -0.24 5.93 18.56
N VAL A 38 -0.57 5.11 19.57
CA VAL A 38 -1.32 5.55 20.77
C VAL A 38 -0.54 6.62 21.53
N GLU A 39 0.78 6.45 21.71
CA GLU A 39 1.64 7.41 22.38
C GLU A 39 1.72 8.74 21.61
N ILE A 40 1.94 8.68 20.28
CA ILE A 40 2.04 9.90 19.45
C ILE A 40 0.71 10.66 19.43
N ILE A 41 -0.41 9.95 19.29
CA ILE A 41 -1.75 10.57 19.31
C ILE A 41 -2.09 11.09 20.72
N GLY A 42 -1.65 10.40 21.76
CA GLY A 42 -1.97 10.71 23.15
C GLY A 42 -3.43 10.36 23.49
N ARG A 43 -3.97 9.28 22.86
CA ARG A 43 -5.32 8.74 23.10
C ARG A 43 -5.27 7.22 23.07
N ASP A 44 -5.93 6.58 24.03
CA ASP A 44 -6.05 5.13 24.18
C ASP A 44 -7.46 4.60 23.84
N ASP A 45 -8.42 5.51 23.57
CA ASP A 45 -9.81 5.24 23.26
C ASP A 45 -10.08 5.02 21.75
N ILE A 46 -9.07 4.59 21.00
CA ILE A 46 -9.16 4.33 19.55
C ILE A 46 -9.88 3.01 19.31
N ILE A 47 -10.99 3.04 18.58
CA ILE A 47 -11.85 1.89 18.32
C ILE A 47 -11.48 1.27 16.96
N PRO A 48 -10.98 0.01 16.92
CA PRO A 48 -10.70 -0.65 15.65
C PRO A 48 -12.01 -1.05 14.95
N LEU A 49 -12.11 -0.80 13.64
CA LEU A 49 -13.17 -1.28 12.77
C LEU A 49 -12.65 -2.37 11.85
N SER A 50 -13.36 -3.48 11.80
CA SER A 50 -13.09 -4.59 10.90
C SER A 50 -13.45 -4.24 9.45
N ARG A 51 -12.92 -5.01 8.49
CA ARG A 51 -13.31 -4.90 7.08
C ARG A 51 -14.83 -5.03 6.88
N TYR A 52 -15.45 -5.97 7.57
CA TYR A 52 -16.90 -6.18 7.50
C TYR A 52 -17.67 -4.94 7.96
N GLU A 53 -17.23 -4.32 9.05
CA GLU A 53 -17.81 -3.06 9.54
C GLU A 53 -17.59 -1.92 8.56
N LEU A 54 -16.40 -1.82 7.96
CA LEU A 54 -16.06 -0.78 6.99
C LEU A 54 -16.78 -0.94 5.65
N GLU A 55 -16.99 -2.14 5.14
CA GLU A 55 -17.63 -2.38 3.84
C GLU A 55 -19.15 -2.53 3.93
N ASN A 56 -19.69 -3.13 5.02
CA ASN A 56 -21.10 -3.49 5.12
C ASN A 56 -21.87 -2.72 6.19
N ARG A 57 -21.21 -2.24 7.27
CA ARG A 57 -21.82 -1.54 8.39
C ARG A 57 -21.15 -0.25 8.79
N SER A 58 -20.09 0.17 8.08
CA SER A 58 -19.28 1.34 8.46
C SER A 58 -20.12 2.59 8.58
N ALA A 59 -21.08 2.76 7.70
CA ALA A 59 -21.98 3.89 7.78
C ALA A 59 -22.76 3.92 9.10
N GLU A 60 -23.28 2.79 9.57
CA GLU A 60 -24.09 2.77 10.79
C GLU A 60 -23.26 3.07 12.03
N VAL A 61 -22.09 2.46 12.19
CA VAL A 61 -21.22 2.68 13.35
C VAL A 61 -20.76 4.13 13.42
N ILE A 62 -20.25 4.66 12.31
CA ILE A 62 -19.77 6.04 12.23
C ILE A 62 -20.91 7.03 12.38
N ILE A 63 -22.05 6.81 11.71
CA ILE A 63 -23.23 7.71 11.79
C ILE A 63 -23.84 7.73 13.20
N ASN A 64 -23.89 6.60 13.88
CA ASN A 64 -24.34 6.57 15.28
C ASN A 64 -23.39 7.38 16.17
N ALA A 65 -22.09 7.29 15.95
CA ALA A 65 -21.11 8.08 16.69
C ALA A 65 -21.22 9.59 16.37
N LEU A 66 -21.50 9.97 15.13
CA LEU A 66 -21.70 11.38 14.71
C LEU A 66 -22.86 12.06 15.42
N ARG A 67 -23.84 11.33 15.95
CA ARG A 67 -24.91 11.89 16.79
C ARG A 67 -24.40 12.45 18.12
N GLU A 68 -23.24 12.02 18.56
CA GLU A 68 -22.65 12.42 19.84
C GLU A 68 -21.60 13.51 19.68
N GLY A 69 -21.11 13.77 18.44
CA GLY A 69 -20.10 14.76 18.12
C GLY A 69 -19.21 14.35 16.96
N ASP A 70 -18.18 15.14 16.69
CA ASP A 70 -17.24 14.88 15.60
C ASP A 70 -16.49 13.56 15.77
N VAL A 71 -16.25 12.90 14.64
CA VAL A 71 -15.63 11.57 14.57
C VAL A 71 -14.45 11.59 13.59
N ALA A 72 -13.37 10.89 13.91
CA ALA A 72 -12.29 10.61 12.99
C ALA A 72 -12.20 9.13 12.66
N LEU A 73 -11.99 8.81 11.36
CA LEU A 73 -11.58 7.50 10.90
C LEU A 73 -10.11 7.57 10.49
N LEU A 74 -9.26 6.87 11.22
CA LEU A 74 -7.83 6.74 10.92
C LEU A 74 -7.61 5.64 9.88
N VAL A 75 -6.84 5.97 8.85
CA VAL A 75 -6.50 5.04 7.76
C VAL A 75 -4.99 5.06 7.53
N PRO A 76 -4.32 3.90 7.49
CA PRO A 76 -2.90 3.82 7.13
C PRO A 76 -2.63 4.43 5.75
N GLY A 77 -1.48 5.05 5.59
CA GLY A 77 -1.15 5.77 4.36
C GLY A 77 -2.06 6.98 4.13
N ASP A 78 -2.60 7.08 2.94
CA ASP A 78 -3.60 8.06 2.54
C ASP A 78 -5.01 7.43 2.55
N PRO A 79 -6.04 8.13 3.07
CA PRO A 79 -7.35 7.54 3.29
C PRO A 79 -8.11 7.18 2.02
N LEU A 80 -7.74 7.73 0.86
CA LEU A 80 -8.45 7.51 -0.39
C LEU A 80 -7.60 6.81 -1.48
N VAL A 81 -6.31 6.54 -1.20
CA VAL A 81 -5.44 5.85 -2.15
C VAL A 81 -5.53 4.33 -1.94
N ALA A 82 -5.97 3.62 -2.98
CA ALA A 82 -6.15 2.16 -2.99
C ALA A 82 -7.06 1.64 -1.86
N THR A 83 -8.12 2.38 -1.53
CA THR A 83 -9.09 2.06 -0.49
C THR A 83 -10.51 2.15 -1.01
N THR A 84 -11.48 1.60 -0.26
CA THR A 84 -12.92 1.71 -0.52
C THR A 84 -13.61 2.77 0.35
N HIS A 85 -12.86 3.57 1.11
CA HIS A 85 -13.41 4.52 2.10
C HIS A 85 -14.24 5.66 1.52
N VAL A 86 -14.21 5.86 0.20
CA VAL A 86 -15.14 6.75 -0.49
C VAL A 86 -16.59 6.40 -0.18
N SER A 87 -16.91 5.12 0.01
CA SER A 87 -18.26 4.66 0.38
C SER A 87 -18.72 5.22 1.72
N VAL A 88 -17.82 5.33 2.69
CA VAL A 88 -18.11 5.93 4.01
C VAL A 88 -18.47 7.41 3.85
N ILE A 89 -17.69 8.15 3.04
CA ILE A 89 -17.95 9.56 2.78
C ILE A 89 -19.33 9.75 2.14
N ILE A 90 -19.65 8.94 1.13
CA ILE A 90 -20.95 8.99 0.44
C ILE A 90 -22.11 8.80 1.43
N GLU A 91 -22.01 7.81 2.33
CA GLU A 91 -23.09 7.56 3.30
C GLU A 91 -23.17 8.65 4.37
N VAL A 92 -22.08 9.20 4.84
CA VAL A 92 -22.03 10.33 5.78
C VAL A 92 -22.74 11.54 5.19
N VAL A 93 -22.43 11.90 3.92
CA VAL A 93 -23.06 13.02 3.21
C VAL A 93 -24.54 12.79 2.95
N LYS A 94 -24.95 11.59 2.54
CA LYS A 94 -26.38 11.24 2.36
C LYS A 94 -27.20 11.41 3.64
N ARG A 95 -26.57 11.27 4.82
CA ARG A 95 -27.21 11.47 6.13
C ARG A 95 -27.15 12.90 6.63
N GLY A 96 -26.65 13.85 5.81
CA GLY A 96 -26.64 15.28 6.10
C GLY A 96 -25.47 15.74 6.98
N TYR A 97 -24.43 14.93 7.15
CA TYR A 97 -23.21 15.31 7.87
C TYR A 97 -22.16 15.86 6.90
N GLU A 98 -21.33 16.73 7.40
CA GLU A 98 -20.13 17.23 6.70
C GLU A 98 -18.94 16.28 6.88
N PHE A 99 -17.97 16.39 5.97
CA PHE A 99 -16.74 15.61 6.07
C PHE A 99 -15.53 16.46 5.67
N GLU A 100 -14.39 16.07 6.19
CA GLU A 100 -13.07 16.55 5.78
C GLU A 100 -12.15 15.38 5.53
N VAL A 101 -11.41 15.38 4.40
CA VAL A 101 -10.36 14.42 4.13
C VAL A 101 -9.02 15.07 4.41
N ILE A 102 -8.26 14.45 5.32
CA ILE A 102 -6.90 14.87 5.63
C ILE A 102 -5.94 13.87 4.99
N PRO A 103 -5.21 14.25 3.93
CA PRO A 103 -4.26 13.38 3.25
C PRO A 103 -3.19 12.84 4.19
N GLY A 104 -2.66 11.67 3.84
CA GLY A 104 -1.53 11.05 4.51
C GLY A 104 -0.41 10.68 3.52
N ILE A 105 0.73 10.28 4.04
CA ILE A 105 1.85 9.82 3.23
C ILE A 105 1.52 8.44 2.69
N SER A 106 1.28 8.36 1.36
CA SER A 106 0.88 7.14 0.65
C SER A 106 2.07 6.30 0.18
N VAL A 107 1.89 4.98 0.16
CA VAL A 107 2.86 4.05 -0.44
C VAL A 107 3.06 4.30 -1.94
N VAL A 108 2.01 4.73 -2.67
CA VAL A 108 2.04 4.85 -4.13
C VAL A 108 3.15 5.77 -4.63
N PRO A 109 3.25 7.05 -4.24
CA PRO A 109 4.40 7.86 -4.65
C PRO A 109 5.70 7.43 -3.98
N ASN A 110 5.65 7.01 -2.71
CA ASN A 110 6.86 6.76 -1.93
C ASN A 110 7.59 5.48 -2.34
N ALA A 111 6.90 4.44 -2.79
CA ALA A 111 7.56 3.24 -3.32
C ALA A 111 8.48 3.57 -4.51
N LEU A 112 8.04 4.45 -5.42
CA LEU A 112 8.87 4.88 -6.54
C LEU A 112 9.98 5.87 -6.10
N THR A 113 9.59 6.94 -5.41
CA THR A 113 10.53 8.03 -5.13
C THR A 113 11.65 7.63 -4.18
N LEU A 114 11.35 6.81 -3.16
CA LEU A 114 12.37 6.26 -2.26
C LEU A 114 13.26 5.21 -2.95
N SER A 115 12.77 4.57 -4.01
CA SER A 115 13.58 3.69 -4.86
C SER A 115 14.43 4.47 -5.87
N GLY A 116 14.25 5.79 -6.00
CA GLY A 116 14.94 6.62 -6.97
C GLY A 116 14.37 6.55 -8.38
N LEU A 117 13.18 5.97 -8.54
CA LEU A 117 12.47 5.91 -9.81
C LEU A 117 11.66 7.20 -10.04
N MET A 118 11.59 7.62 -11.30
CA MET A 118 10.89 8.85 -11.67
C MET A 118 9.39 8.67 -11.63
N ILE A 119 8.69 9.48 -10.82
CA ILE A 119 7.22 9.47 -10.71
C ILE A 119 6.54 9.73 -12.06
N TYR A 120 7.15 10.51 -12.96
CA TYR A 120 6.65 10.77 -14.33
C TYR A 120 6.58 9.50 -15.21
N LYS A 121 7.30 8.45 -14.81
CA LYS A 121 7.29 7.14 -15.49
C LYS A 121 6.41 6.12 -14.78
N LEU A 122 5.65 6.52 -13.76
CA LEU A 122 4.66 5.65 -13.16
C LEU A 122 3.50 5.45 -14.14
N GLY A 123 3.28 4.20 -14.51
CA GLY A 123 2.13 3.78 -15.30
C GLY A 123 0.94 3.43 -14.44
N LYS A 124 0.06 2.63 -15.00
CA LYS A 124 -1.10 2.06 -14.31
C LYS A 124 -0.65 1.19 -13.15
N ILE A 125 -1.37 1.28 -12.03
CA ILE A 125 -1.13 0.50 -10.81
C ILE A 125 -2.07 -0.71 -10.81
N ALA A 126 -1.61 -1.83 -10.29
CA ALA A 126 -2.46 -3.01 -10.09
C ALA A 126 -2.19 -3.64 -8.70
N THR A 127 -3.08 -4.52 -8.27
CA THR A 127 -2.90 -5.33 -7.08
C THR A 127 -2.78 -6.79 -7.47
N VAL A 128 -1.70 -7.46 -7.02
CA VAL A 128 -1.59 -8.91 -7.09
C VAL A 128 -2.34 -9.49 -5.91
N VAL A 129 -3.27 -10.39 -6.17
CA VAL A 129 -4.07 -11.07 -5.14
C VAL A 129 -3.81 -12.57 -5.15
N TYR A 130 -3.93 -13.21 -4.00
CA TYR A 130 -3.90 -14.67 -3.95
C TYR A 130 -5.02 -15.27 -4.80
N PRO A 131 -4.79 -16.43 -5.44
CA PRO A 131 -5.85 -17.13 -6.14
C PRO A 131 -7.05 -17.39 -5.23
N ARG A 132 -8.25 -17.11 -5.73
CA ARG A 132 -9.51 -17.35 -5.01
C ARG A 132 -10.30 -18.41 -5.74
N GLU A 133 -10.70 -19.47 -5.04
CA GLU A 133 -11.44 -20.60 -5.62
C GLU A 133 -10.75 -21.19 -6.86
N GLY A 134 -9.41 -21.21 -6.87
CA GLY A 134 -8.60 -21.69 -7.99
C GLY A 134 -8.47 -20.71 -9.16
N ILE A 135 -9.09 -19.53 -9.10
CA ILE A 135 -9.01 -18.51 -10.15
C ILE A 135 -7.84 -17.57 -9.86
N VAL A 136 -6.92 -17.47 -10.82
CA VAL A 136 -5.79 -16.54 -10.82
C VAL A 136 -6.18 -15.29 -11.62
N SER A 137 -6.07 -14.11 -11.00
CA SER A 137 -6.27 -12.85 -11.71
C SER A 137 -5.05 -12.55 -12.60
N GLU A 138 -5.27 -12.44 -13.90
CA GLU A 138 -4.21 -12.07 -14.86
C GLU A 138 -4.12 -10.55 -15.08
N TYR A 139 -5.02 -9.77 -14.49
CA TYR A 139 -5.06 -8.32 -14.64
C TYR A 139 -3.72 -7.62 -14.31
N PRO A 140 -2.98 -7.98 -13.23
CA PRO A 140 -1.69 -7.35 -12.97
C PRO A 140 -0.65 -7.60 -14.08
N TYR A 141 -0.67 -8.78 -14.68
CA TYR A 141 0.18 -9.10 -15.82
C TYR A 141 -0.16 -8.24 -17.05
N ASP A 142 -1.45 -8.09 -17.37
CA ASP A 142 -1.90 -7.23 -18.47
C ASP A 142 -1.52 -5.76 -18.25
N VAL A 143 -1.57 -5.28 -17.00
CA VAL A 143 -1.14 -3.93 -16.64
C VAL A 143 0.35 -3.75 -16.87
N VAL A 144 1.20 -4.73 -16.51
CA VAL A 144 2.64 -4.68 -16.82
C VAL A 144 2.87 -4.59 -18.31
N LYS A 145 2.20 -5.45 -19.10
CA LYS A 145 2.29 -5.44 -20.57
C LYS A 145 1.89 -4.09 -21.18
N GLU A 146 0.77 -3.51 -20.71
CA GLU A 146 0.31 -2.19 -21.16
C GLU A 146 1.33 -1.09 -20.84
N ASN A 147 1.87 -1.06 -19.63
CA ASN A 147 2.85 -0.08 -19.20
C ASN A 147 4.17 -0.22 -19.97
N ASP A 148 4.60 -1.44 -20.26
CA ASP A 148 5.81 -1.73 -21.03
C ASP A 148 5.76 -1.13 -22.43
N SER A 149 4.60 -1.19 -23.08
CA SER A 149 4.40 -0.62 -24.40
C SER A 149 4.64 0.89 -24.47
N ARG A 150 4.55 1.55 -23.30
CA ARG A 150 4.76 3.01 -23.11
C ARG A 150 6.04 3.32 -22.37
N ASN A 151 6.89 2.36 -22.09
CA ASN A 151 8.09 2.50 -21.27
C ASN A 151 7.84 3.08 -19.88
N LEU A 152 6.81 2.60 -19.19
CA LEU A 152 6.42 3.01 -17.84
C LEU A 152 6.72 1.93 -16.82
N HIS A 153 6.98 2.32 -15.57
CA HIS A 153 7.08 1.42 -14.43
C HIS A 153 5.69 0.95 -14.00
N THR A 154 5.60 -0.27 -13.51
CA THR A 154 4.39 -0.79 -12.90
C THR A 154 4.58 -0.97 -11.41
N LEU A 155 3.83 -0.23 -10.61
CA LEU A 155 3.70 -0.50 -9.18
C LEU A 155 2.62 -1.56 -8.96
N LEU A 156 3.01 -2.65 -8.36
CA LEU A 156 2.14 -3.73 -7.92
C LEU A 156 1.98 -3.67 -6.39
N LEU A 157 0.78 -3.35 -5.95
CA LEU A 157 0.38 -3.54 -4.57
C LEU A 157 0.14 -5.02 -4.33
N LEU A 158 0.41 -5.51 -3.13
CA LEU A 158 0.32 -6.91 -2.79
C LEU A 158 -0.85 -7.15 -1.83
N ASP A 159 -1.53 -8.28 -2.00
CA ASP A 159 -2.70 -8.66 -1.19
C ASP A 159 -2.34 -8.67 0.30
N LEU A 160 -3.21 -8.10 1.11
CA LEU A 160 -3.03 -8.08 2.54
C LEU A 160 -4.39 -8.15 3.27
N ASP A 161 -4.38 -8.82 4.40
CA ASP A 161 -5.49 -8.88 5.36
C ASP A 161 -4.87 -8.92 6.76
N ALA A 162 -4.69 -7.74 7.36
CA ALA A 162 -4.07 -7.63 8.67
C ALA A 162 -4.89 -8.29 9.79
N GLU A 163 -6.21 -8.42 9.61
CA GLU A 163 -7.07 -9.12 10.57
C GLU A 163 -6.77 -10.62 10.62
N LYS A 164 -6.42 -11.20 9.49
CA LYS A 164 -6.04 -12.61 9.35
C LYS A 164 -4.54 -12.86 9.45
N GLY A 165 -3.73 -11.79 9.58
CA GLY A 165 -2.29 -11.89 9.55
C GLY A 165 -1.72 -12.29 8.18
N VAL A 166 -2.46 -12.05 7.11
CA VAL A 166 -2.07 -12.40 5.74
C VAL A 166 -1.41 -11.18 5.09
N PHE A 167 -0.16 -11.33 4.68
CA PHE A 167 0.61 -10.31 3.98
C PHE A 167 1.35 -10.98 2.84
N MET A 168 0.87 -10.79 1.61
CA MET A 168 1.56 -11.31 0.43
C MET A 168 2.95 -10.69 0.33
N ARG A 169 3.94 -11.55 0.11
CA ARG A 169 5.33 -11.15 -0.11
C ARG A 169 5.63 -11.06 -1.60
N ALA A 170 6.67 -10.31 -1.95
CA ALA A 170 7.01 -10.07 -3.35
C ALA A 170 7.38 -11.36 -4.10
N HIS A 171 8.07 -12.31 -3.44
CA HIS A 171 8.39 -13.60 -4.06
C HIS A 171 7.13 -14.41 -4.39
N GLU A 172 6.08 -14.38 -3.55
CA GLU A 172 4.81 -15.06 -3.82
C GLU A 172 4.06 -14.39 -5.00
N ALA A 173 4.08 -13.05 -5.06
CA ALA A 173 3.51 -12.32 -6.20
C ALA A 173 4.26 -12.65 -7.51
N LEU A 174 5.60 -12.75 -7.44
CA LEU A 174 6.43 -13.13 -8.59
C LEU A 174 6.14 -14.56 -9.04
N GLU A 175 5.95 -15.52 -8.12
CA GLU A 175 5.52 -16.88 -8.49
C GLU A 175 4.21 -16.86 -9.28
N ILE A 176 3.22 -16.08 -8.86
CA ILE A 176 1.96 -15.93 -9.58
C ILE A 176 2.20 -15.36 -10.98
N LEU A 177 3.00 -14.30 -11.10
CA LEU A 177 3.28 -13.64 -12.38
C LEU A 177 4.10 -14.52 -13.33
N PHE A 178 5.11 -15.25 -12.84
CA PHE A 178 5.87 -16.20 -13.65
C PHE A 178 5.03 -17.40 -14.12
N ASN A 179 4.10 -17.87 -13.28
CA ASN A 179 3.16 -18.91 -13.67
C ASN A 179 2.18 -18.44 -14.78
N ILE A 180 1.79 -17.16 -14.77
CA ILE A 180 1.01 -16.56 -15.86
C ILE A 180 1.88 -16.49 -17.13
N GLU A 181 3.13 -15.99 -17.02
CA GLU A 181 4.07 -15.92 -18.14
C GLU A 181 4.31 -17.30 -18.78
N ALA A 182 4.53 -18.34 -17.96
CA ALA A 182 4.76 -19.70 -18.45
C ALA A 182 3.56 -20.24 -19.27
N ARG A 183 2.33 -19.81 -18.97
CA ARG A 183 1.14 -20.19 -19.74
C ARG A 183 0.93 -19.34 -20.99
N ARG A 184 1.21 -18.03 -20.89
CA ARG A 184 0.96 -17.07 -21.99
C ARG A 184 2.10 -16.97 -22.98
N GLY A 185 3.34 -17.06 -22.51
CA GLY A 185 4.54 -17.02 -23.37
C GLY A 185 4.74 -15.68 -24.10
N GLU A 186 4.28 -14.57 -23.51
CA GLU A 186 4.29 -13.26 -24.17
C GLU A 186 5.60 -12.45 -23.90
N GLY A 187 6.44 -12.94 -23.01
CA GLY A 187 7.74 -12.32 -22.68
C GLY A 187 7.61 -11.01 -21.93
N VAL A 188 6.59 -10.87 -21.08
CA VAL A 188 6.35 -9.70 -20.22
C VAL A 188 7.14 -9.81 -18.92
N ILE A 189 7.04 -10.95 -18.24
CA ILE A 189 7.73 -11.23 -16.98
C ILE A 189 8.98 -12.08 -17.29
N LYS A 190 10.14 -11.42 -17.34
CA LYS A 190 11.42 -12.05 -17.67
C LYS A 190 12.32 -12.12 -16.44
N GLU A 191 13.06 -13.22 -16.30
CA GLU A 191 13.96 -13.41 -15.17
C GLU A 191 15.07 -12.36 -15.07
N ASP A 192 15.57 -11.88 -16.20
CA ASP A 192 16.67 -10.90 -16.30
C ASP A 192 16.20 -9.44 -16.13
N ARG A 193 14.91 -9.19 -16.08
CA ARG A 193 14.32 -7.87 -15.89
C ARG A 193 14.52 -7.36 -14.47
N LEU A 194 14.86 -6.07 -14.31
CA LEU A 194 14.97 -5.46 -13.00
C LEU A 194 13.61 -5.23 -12.36
N GLY A 195 13.54 -5.53 -11.07
CA GLY A 195 12.44 -5.19 -10.19
C GLY A 195 12.93 -4.56 -8.90
N VAL A 196 12.02 -3.96 -8.17
CA VAL A 196 12.27 -3.40 -6.85
C VAL A 196 11.23 -3.92 -5.88
N VAL A 197 11.68 -4.52 -4.79
CA VAL A 197 10.83 -4.83 -3.65
C VAL A 197 11.00 -3.74 -2.61
N THR A 198 9.89 -3.17 -2.18
CA THR A 198 9.86 -2.26 -1.03
C THR A 198 9.11 -2.90 0.11
N ALA A 199 9.63 -2.80 1.33
CA ALA A 199 9.00 -3.37 2.52
C ALA A 199 9.07 -2.40 3.69
N ALA A 200 8.03 -2.35 4.52
CA ALA A 200 7.91 -1.52 5.71
C ALA A 200 8.34 -0.06 5.50
N LEU A 201 7.99 0.52 4.33
CA LEU A 201 8.37 1.88 3.95
C LEU A 201 7.99 2.91 5.02
N GLY A 202 8.89 3.86 5.24
CA GLY A 202 8.71 4.93 6.22
C GLY A 202 9.05 4.53 7.65
N SER A 203 9.33 3.26 7.94
CA SER A 203 9.74 2.79 9.26
C SER A 203 11.27 2.64 9.38
N SER A 204 11.75 2.46 10.60
CA SER A 204 13.17 2.13 10.86
C SER A 204 13.60 0.76 10.30
N LYS A 205 12.62 -0.09 9.92
CA LYS A 205 12.83 -1.40 9.30
C LYS A 205 12.64 -1.38 7.79
N GLN A 206 12.63 -0.19 7.18
CA GLN A 206 12.46 -0.05 5.74
C GLN A 206 13.50 -0.87 4.97
N VAL A 207 13.02 -1.61 3.97
CA VAL A 207 13.84 -2.37 3.02
C VAL A 207 13.49 -1.93 1.61
N ILE A 208 14.52 -1.73 0.78
CA ILE A 208 14.38 -1.49 -0.66
C ILE A 208 15.43 -2.35 -1.36
N CYS A 209 15.00 -3.45 -1.97
CA CYS A 209 15.87 -4.38 -2.68
C CYS A 209 15.66 -4.31 -4.18
N VAL A 210 16.75 -4.10 -4.91
CA VAL A 210 16.79 -4.06 -6.37
C VAL A 210 17.54 -5.27 -6.88
N ARG A 211 16.87 -6.16 -7.60
CA ARG A 211 17.46 -7.38 -8.20
C ARG A 211 16.75 -7.69 -9.52
N ARG A 212 17.23 -8.68 -10.24
CA ARG A 212 16.50 -9.29 -11.35
C ARG A 212 15.29 -10.03 -10.80
N LEU A 213 14.19 -10.10 -11.58
CA LEU A 213 12.95 -10.72 -11.11
C LEU A 213 13.14 -12.20 -10.74
N GLY A 214 14.01 -12.93 -11.45
CA GLY A 214 14.36 -14.29 -11.09
C GLY A 214 15.02 -14.38 -9.70
N GLU A 215 15.90 -13.45 -9.36
CA GLU A 215 16.54 -13.38 -8.04
C GLU A 215 15.55 -12.95 -6.94
N LEU A 216 14.67 -11.98 -7.25
CA LEU A 216 13.63 -11.52 -6.32
C LEU A 216 12.60 -12.61 -6.00
N ARG A 217 12.34 -13.51 -6.95
CA ARG A 217 11.46 -14.66 -6.75
C ARG A 217 11.99 -15.62 -5.68
N GLU A 218 13.30 -15.75 -5.58
CA GLU A 218 13.95 -16.61 -4.58
C GLU A 218 14.26 -15.86 -3.27
N LEU A 219 14.14 -14.52 -3.26
CA LEU A 219 14.49 -13.70 -2.10
C LEU A 219 13.31 -13.57 -1.14
N VAL A 220 13.49 -14.05 0.09
CA VAL A 220 12.48 -13.92 1.15
C VAL A 220 12.82 -12.72 2.03
N ILE A 221 12.02 -11.66 1.93
CA ILE A 221 12.06 -10.49 2.80
C ILE A 221 11.00 -10.67 3.88
N SER A 222 11.39 -10.52 5.15
CA SER A 222 10.51 -10.75 6.31
C SER A 222 9.59 -9.57 6.59
N GLU A 223 10.08 -8.36 6.31
CA GLU A 223 9.40 -7.11 6.59
C GLU A 223 8.14 -6.95 5.74
N VAL A 224 7.07 -6.47 6.37
CA VAL A 224 5.76 -6.23 5.74
C VAL A 224 5.20 -4.88 6.20
N PRO A 225 4.28 -4.25 5.45
CA PRO A 225 3.76 -4.65 4.14
C PRO A 225 4.77 -4.46 3.02
N GLN A 226 4.58 -5.18 1.91
CA GLN A 226 5.46 -5.10 0.75
C GLN A 226 4.76 -4.53 -0.48
N SER A 227 5.55 -3.97 -1.39
CA SER A 227 5.13 -3.65 -2.77
C SER A 227 6.22 -4.09 -3.74
N LEU A 228 5.81 -4.41 -4.96
CA LEU A 228 6.71 -4.81 -6.03
C LEU A 228 6.63 -3.78 -7.16
N ILE A 229 7.78 -3.30 -7.65
CA ILE A 229 7.83 -2.47 -8.84
C ILE A 229 8.50 -3.27 -9.95
N ILE A 230 7.80 -3.46 -11.05
CA ILE A 230 8.40 -3.90 -12.30
C ILE A 230 8.90 -2.66 -13.01
N THR A 231 10.22 -2.54 -13.22
CA THR A 231 10.78 -1.35 -13.84
C THR A 231 10.39 -1.25 -15.31
N SER A 232 10.39 -0.04 -15.87
CA SER A 232 10.19 0.14 -17.31
C SER A 232 11.28 -0.57 -18.12
N PRO A 233 11.00 -0.98 -19.38
CA PRO A 233 11.99 -1.64 -20.22
C PRO A 233 13.28 -0.84 -20.44
N LYS A 234 13.19 0.49 -20.46
CA LYS A 234 14.33 1.40 -20.57
C LYS A 234 14.34 2.36 -19.39
N LEU A 235 15.35 2.25 -18.56
CA LEU A 235 15.60 3.18 -17.46
C LEU A 235 16.28 4.45 -17.96
N HIS A 236 16.08 5.54 -17.25
CA HIS A 236 16.90 6.73 -17.37
C HIS A 236 18.22 6.52 -16.61
N PHE A 237 19.32 7.07 -17.06
CA PHE A 237 20.64 6.86 -16.43
C PHE A 237 20.64 7.24 -14.93
N MET A 238 19.90 8.29 -14.53
CA MET A 238 19.77 8.67 -13.12
C MET A 238 19.00 7.64 -12.30
N GLU A 239 18.00 6.96 -12.90
CA GLU A 239 17.28 5.87 -12.23
C GLU A 239 18.24 4.69 -12.00
N GLU A 240 19.03 4.32 -13.02
CA GLU A 240 20.02 3.23 -12.91
C GLU A 240 21.04 3.48 -11.80
N GLU A 241 21.57 4.72 -11.71
CA GLU A 241 22.52 5.06 -10.65
C GLU A 241 21.87 5.09 -9.28
N MET A 242 20.67 5.66 -9.15
CA MET A 242 19.99 5.71 -7.86
C MET A 242 19.56 4.33 -7.38
N LEU A 243 19.11 3.43 -8.26
CA LEU A 243 18.79 2.06 -7.91
C LEU A 243 20.00 1.31 -7.31
N LYS A 244 21.22 1.56 -7.79
CA LYS A 244 22.46 1.00 -7.20
C LYS A 244 22.69 1.54 -5.79
N VAL A 245 22.46 2.85 -5.59
CA VAL A 245 22.65 3.50 -4.28
C VAL A 245 21.64 2.93 -3.27
N VAL A 246 20.34 2.93 -3.59
CA VAL A 246 19.31 2.46 -2.65
C VAL A 246 19.45 0.97 -2.33
N ASN A 247 19.85 0.17 -3.33
CA ASN A 247 20.09 -1.26 -3.11
C ASN A 247 21.22 -1.49 -2.09
N ARG A 248 22.33 -0.75 -2.20
CA ARG A 248 23.44 -0.85 -1.25
C ARG A 248 23.04 -0.42 0.17
N GLU A 249 22.24 0.65 0.28
CA GLU A 249 21.92 1.25 1.58
C GLU A 249 20.76 0.51 2.30
N TYR A 250 19.78 -0.02 1.57
CA TYR A 250 18.52 -0.51 2.14
C TYR A 250 18.24 -1.99 1.90
N CYS A 251 18.94 -2.67 0.98
CA CYS A 251 18.81 -4.11 0.79
C CYS A 251 19.79 -4.82 1.72
N ARG A 252 19.29 -5.28 2.86
CA ARG A 252 20.06 -6.07 3.82
C ARG A 252 19.86 -7.54 3.47
N GLU A 253 20.97 -8.25 3.25
CA GLU A 253 21.00 -9.72 3.10
C GLU A 253 20.86 -10.38 4.46
#